data_a8ae8c7c5d51c2635116c608beb6bb18
#
_entry.id   a8ae8c7c5d51c2635116c608beb6bb18
#
_cell.length_a   1.000
_cell.length_b   1.000
_cell.length_c   1.000
_cell.angle_alpha   90.00
_cell.angle_beta   90.00
_cell.angle_gamma   90.00
#
_symmetry.space_group_name_H-M   'P 1'
#
loop_
_entity.id
_entity.type
_entity.pdbx_description
1 polymer ?
#
loop_
_entity_poly.entity_id
_entity_poly.type
_entity_poly.pdbx_seq_one_letter_code
_entity_poly.pdbx_strand_id
1 'polypeptide(L)'
;MENNNPRRNWLKKAGLIGASALTFPGLTFAEQGNSKLTNGLKSRIGVSTYSYWHFKSELYPIEKVIENAGRLGFDGVEILHRQMAEESTAYINKLKRLAFENGLGLMMLSIHQDFVSPDKAERQKAIDHTIHCIQLAAKLGIPSIRLNSGRWGTIPSFDELMEVKGQEPPLEGYTEDNAFQWCIDSIGECLVEAEREGVVLGLENHWGLTTRVDGLLAIYKALSGSPWMGLNLDTGNFVGDPYSQIEQLAPYASIVQAKTYYGGGEWYTLDLDYPRIATILEKAGFKGFVSLEMEGKEDPETAVPKSLEVLRNAFS
;
A
#
# COMPACT_ATOMS: atom_id res chain seq x y z
N MET A 1 -33.69 43.12 -1.96
CA MET A 1 -34.05 41.76 -2.39
C MET A 1 -33.35 40.79 -1.46
N GLU A 2 -34.06 40.33 -0.43
CA GLU A 2 -33.52 39.42 0.58
C GLU A 2 -33.46 37.99 0.03
N ASN A 3 -32.28 37.42 0.11
CA ASN A 3 -31.97 36.08 -0.37
C ASN A 3 -32.36 35.05 0.70
N ASN A 4 -33.55 34.47 0.61
CA ASN A 4 -34.11 33.50 1.53
C ASN A 4 -33.56 32.10 1.21
N ASN A 5 -32.50 31.65 1.93
CA ASN A 5 -31.91 30.31 1.78
C ASN A 5 -32.48 29.37 2.88
N PRO A 6 -33.32 28.38 2.56
CA PRO A 6 -34.04 27.57 3.54
C PRO A 6 -33.14 26.64 4.39
N ARG A 7 -31.87 26.45 4.03
CA ARG A 7 -30.94 25.61 4.80
C ARG A 7 -30.39 26.26 6.07
N ARG A 8 -30.58 27.55 6.28
CA ARG A 8 -30.01 28.30 7.41
C ARG A 8 -30.92 28.37 8.64
N ASN A 9 -32.17 27.93 8.53
CA ASN A 9 -33.17 28.05 9.62
C ASN A 9 -33.31 26.80 10.50
N TRP A 10 -32.62 25.70 10.19
CA TRP A 10 -32.70 24.47 10.98
C TRP A 10 -31.86 24.51 12.26
N LEU A 11 -30.79 25.30 12.30
CA LEU A 11 -29.83 25.37 13.43
C LEU A 11 -30.26 26.32 14.58
N LYS A 12 -31.37 27.02 14.49
CA LYS A 12 -31.81 27.99 15.51
C LYS A 12 -32.94 27.51 16.46
N LYS A 13 -33.37 26.24 16.34
CA LYS A 13 -34.45 25.69 17.19
C LYS A 13 -34.02 24.59 18.18
N ALA A 14 -32.78 24.38 18.41
CA ALA A 14 -32.26 23.43 19.42
C ALA A 14 -31.57 24.17 20.58
N GLY A 15 -32.36 24.95 21.32
CA GLY A 15 -31.89 25.60 22.53
C GLY A 15 -33.06 25.74 23.51
N LEU A 16 -32.93 25.17 24.70
CA LEU A 16 -33.80 25.15 25.87
C LEU A 16 -34.76 23.94 26.02
N ILE A 17 -34.22 22.86 26.58
CA ILE A 17 -34.96 21.97 27.49
C ILE A 17 -34.08 21.73 28.71
N GLY A 18 -34.64 22.06 29.88
CA GLY A 18 -33.96 22.15 31.15
C GLY A 18 -33.44 20.83 31.71
N ALA A 19 -32.41 20.94 32.51
CA ALA A 19 -31.85 19.90 33.35
C ALA A 19 -32.80 19.53 34.49
N SER A 20 -33.40 18.34 34.43
CA SER A 20 -34.03 17.71 35.60
C SER A 20 -33.09 16.59 36.08
N ALA A 21 -32.48 16.81 37.22
CA ALA A 21 -31.64 15.81 37.88
C ALA A 21 -32.52 14.67 38.42
N LEU A 22 -32.44 13.51 37.82
CA LEU A 22 -32.94 12.25 38.39
C LEU A 22 -31.81 11.57 39.16
N THR A 23 -31.84 11.62 40.48
CA THR A 23 -30.99 10.85 41.38
C THR A 23 -31.49 9.42 41.42
N PHE A 24 -30.64 8.46 40.93
CA PHE A 24 -30.81 7.02 41.18
C PHE A 24 -29.93 6.61 42.38
N PRO A 25 -30.49 5.90 43.39
CA PRO A 25 -29.71 5.38 44.47
C PRO A 25 -29.11 4.03 44.10
N GLY A 26 -27.79 3.90 44.30
CA GLY A 26 -27.12 2.65 44.63
C GLY A 26 -26.80 1.71 43.49
N LEU A 27 -25.72 2.01 42.76
CA LEU A 27 -24.91 0.98 42.11
C LEU A 27 -23.46 1.20 42.57
N THR A 28 -23.03 0.38 43.55
CA THR A 28 -21.63 0.22 43.89
C THR A 28 -20.91 -0.40 42.72
N PHE A 29 -20.09 0.37 42.03
CA PHE A 29 -19.11 -0.17 41.09
C PHE A 29 -18.07 -0.94 41.91
N ALA A 30 -18.09 -2.28 41.81
CA ALA A 30 -16.98 -3.09 42.21
C ALA A 30 -15.76 -2.67 41.40
N GLU A 31 -14.66 -2.34 42.06
CA GLU A 31 -13.35 -2.21 41.46
C GLU A 31 -13.01 -3.55 40.75
N GLN A 32 -13.32 -3.64 39.47
CA GLN A 32 -12.72 -4.68 38.64
C GLN A 32 -11.29 -4.25 38.33
N GLY A 33 -10.39 -5.15 38.69
CA GLY A 33 -8.96 -4.99 38.58
C GLY A 33 -8.51 -4.45 37.24
N ASN A 34 -7.47 -3.62 37.31
CA ASN A 34 -6.66 -3.15 36.19
C ASN A 34 -6.18 -4.33 35.31
N SER A 35 -7.03 -4.85 34.45
CA SER A 35 -6.56 -5.46 33.22
C SER A 35 -6.04 -4.28 32.38
N LYS A 36 -4.73 -4.14 32.26
CA LYS A 36 -4.13 -3.34 31.20
C LYS A 36 -4.77 -3.79 29.90
N LEU A 37 -5.75 -3.01 29.42
CA LEU A 37 -6.13 -3.04 28.04
C LEU A 37 -4.89 -2.58 27.25
N THR A 38 -4.02 -3.53 26.94
CA THR A 38 -3.07 -3.39 25.84
C THR A 38 -3.94 -3.37 24.60
N ASN A 39 -4.53 -2.22 24.29
CA ASN A 39 -5.08 -1.94 22.99
C ASN A 39 -3.89 -1.77 22.03
N GLY A 40 -3.16 -2.85 21.78
CA GLY A 40 -2.39 -2.98 20.56
C GLY A 40 -3.40 -2.81 19.42
N LEU A 41 -3.26 -1.76 18.64
CA LEU A 41 -4.08 -1.61 17.43
C LEU A 41 -3.77 -2.82 16.55
N LYS A 42 -4.72 -3.76 16.50
CA LYS A 42 -4.61 -4.92 15.62
C LYS A 42 -4.44 -4.44 14.19
N SER A 43 -3.30 -4.72 13.57
CA SER A 43 -3.06 -4.35 12.17
C SER A 43 -4.06 -5.06 11.26
N ARG A 44 -4.57 -4.33 10.28
CA ARG A 44 -5.44 -4.90 9.24
C ARG A 44 -4.57 -5.63 8.23
N ILE A 45 -4.90 -6.87 7.92
CA ILE A 45 -4.14 -7.70 6.99
C ILE A 45 -4.93 -7.86 5.70
N GLY A 46 -4.34 -7.39 4.60
CA GLY A 46 -4.85 -7.60 3.26
C GLY A 46 -4.02 -8.60 2.47
N VAL A 47 -4.43 -8.85 1.24
CA VAL A 47 -3.70 -9.68 0.28
C VAL A 47 -3.60 -8.99 -1.07
N SER A 48 -2.40 -9.02 -1.66
CA SER A 48 -2.18 -8.59 -3.04
C SER A 48 -2.67 -9.66 -4.02
N THR A 49 -3.38 -9.25 -5.06
CA THR A 49 -3.82 -10.16 -6.12
C THR A 49 -2.65 -10.81 -6.84
N TYR A 50 -1.47 -10.17 -6.81
CA TYR A 50 -0.21 -10.73 -7.28
C TYR A 50 0.09 -12.11 -6.65
N SER A 51 -0.20 -12.30 -5.37
CA SER A 51 0.02 -13.55 -4.62
C SER A 51 -0.60 -14.79 -5.25
N TYR A 52 -1.57 -14.62 -6.14
CA TYR A 52 -2.24 -15.71 -6.85
C TYR A 52 -1.81 -15.83 -8.31
N TRP A 53 -1.22 -14.79 -8.88
CA TRP A 53 -0.93 -14.74 -10.30
C TRP A 53 0.55 -14.88 -10.66
N HIS A 54 1.45 -14.17 -9.96
CA HIS A 54 2.91 -14.16 -10.18
C HIS A 54 3.30 -13.92 -11.67
N PHE A 55 2.55 -13.09 -12.38
CA PHE A 55 2.76 -12.83 -13.81
C PHE A 55 2.75 -14.09 -14.71
N LYS A 56 2.08 -15.16 -14.29
CA LYS A 56 1.89 -16.35 -15.14
C LYS A 56 1.12 -15.98 -16.42
N SER A 57 1.26 -16.78 -17.48
CA SER A 57 0.62 -16.53 -18.78
C SER A 57 -0.91 -16.48 -18.70
N GLU A 58 -1.52 -17.28 -17.84
CA GLU A 58 -2.96 -17.26 -17.57
C GLU A 58 -3.26 -16.34 -16.40
N LEU A 59 -4.13 -15.36 -16.62
CA LEU A 59 -4.58 -14.44 -15.57
C LEU A 59 -5.40 -15.19 -14.52
N TYR A 60 -5.01 -15.03 -13.26
CA TYR A 60 -5.88 -15.44 -12.16
C TYR A 60 -6.92 -14.33 -11.92
N PRO A 61 -8.23 -14.63 -12.00
CA PRO A 61 -9.26 -13.59 -11.90
C PRO A 61 -9.23 -12.87 -10.55
N ILE A 62 -9.25 -11.53 -10.56
CA ILE A 62 -9.29 -10.70 -9.35
C ILE A 62 -10.52 -11.02 -8.51
N GLU A 63 -11.64 -11.35 -9.15
CA GLU A 63 -12.88 -11.75 -8.48
C GLU A 63 -12.66 -12.96 -7.57
N LYS A 64 -11.93 -13.97 -8.04
CA LYS A 64 -11.60 -15.15 -7.23
C LYS A 64 -10.69 -14.80 -6.06
N VAL A 65 -9.76 -13.86 -6.25
CA VAL A 65 -8.92 -13.37 -5.14
C VAL A 65 -9.79 -12.71 -4.08
N ILE A 66 -10.74 -11.87 -4.47
CA ILE A 66 -11.66 -11.21 -3.53
C ILE A 66 -12.49 -12.24 -2.76
N GLU A 67 -13.06 -13.23 -3.45
CA GLU A 67 -13.84 -14.30 -2.82
C GLU A 67 -12.99 -15.14 -1.85
N ASN A 68 -11.77 -15.51 -2.25
CA ASN A 68 -10.83 -16.23 -1.40
C ASN A 68 -10.41 -15.39 -0.19
N ALA A 69 -10.13 -14.11 -0.38
CA ALA A 69 -9.76 -13.21 0.71
C ALA A 69 -10.88 -13.09 1.76
N GLY A 70 -12.15 -12.96 1.32
CA GLY A 70 -13.30 -12.96 2.22
C GLY A 70 -13.44 -14.27 2.98
N ARG A 71 -13.36 -15.40 2.28
CA ARG A 71 -13.45 -16.75 2.88
C ARG A 71 -12.33 -17.01 3.90
N LEU A 72 -11.12 -16.52 3.66
CA LEU A 72 -9.97 -16.70 4.55
C LEU A 72 -9.95 -15.70 5.71
N GLY A 73 -10.76 -14.63 5.67
CA GLY A 73 -10.86 -13.63 6.70
C GLY A 73 -9.78 -12.55 6.64
N PHE A 74 -9.30 -12.20 5.45
CA PHE A 74 -8.54 -10.97 5.25
C PHE A 74 -9.39 -9.72 5.54
N ASP A 75 -8.73 -8.58 5.74
CA ASP A 75 -9.39 -7.30 5.97
C ASP A 75 -9.47 -6.44 4.70
N GLY A 76 -8.71 -6.81 3.66
CA GLY A 76 -8.70 -6.06 2.40
C GLY A 76 -7.97 -6.76 1.26
N VAL A 77 -8.07 -6.17 0.08
CA VAL A 77 -7.39 -6.63 -1.14
C VAL A 77 -6.63 -5.48 -1.77
N GLU A 78 -5.39 -5.75 -2.16
CA GLU A 78 -4.59 -4.94 -3.04
C GLU A 78 -4.75 -5.45 -4.46
N ILE A 79 -5.12 -4.58 -5.37
CA ILE A 79 -5.27 -4.94 -6.79
C ILE A 79 -4.00 -4.61 -7.56
N LEU A 80 -3.43 -5.59 -8.24
CA LEU A 80 -2.37 -5.37 -9.21
C LEU A 80 -2.99 -4.90 -10.53
N HIS A 81 -2.68 -3.68 -10.97
CA HIS A 81 -3.28 -3.09 -12.17
C HIS A 81 -3.12 -3.97 -13.41
N ARG A 82 -1.92 -4.54 -13.62
CA ARG A 82 -1.65 -5.44 -14.76
C ARG A 82 -2.50 -6.71 -14.78
N GLN A 83 -3.14 -7.05 -13.67
CA GLN A 83 -4.02 -8.22 -13.56
C GLN A 83 -5.49 -7.87 -13.86
N MET A 84 -5.82 -6.58 -14.00
CA MET A 84 -7.18 -6.18 -14.37
C MET A 84 -7.50 -6.61 -15.81
N ALA A 85 -8.62 -7.32 -15.95
CA ALA A 85 -9.07 -7.78 -17.27
C ALA A 85 -9.57 -6.61 -18.13
N GLU A 86 -10.15 -5.60 -17.51
CA GLU A 86 -10.70 -4.39 -18.15
C GLU A 86 -10.86 -3.26 -17.11
N GLU A 87 -11.13 -2.05 -17.60
CA GLU A 87 -11.35 -0.86 -16.77
C GLU A 87 -12.72 -0.21 -16.99
N SER A 88 -13.66 -0.96 -17.54
CA SER A 88 -15.02 -0.47 -17.75
C SER A 88 -15.72 -0.15 -16.42
N THR A 89 -16.62 0.82 -16.43
CA THR A 89 -17.44 1.15 -15.26
C THR A 89 -18.18 -0.09 -14.70
N ALA A 90 -18.61 -0.99 -15.59
CA ALA A 90 -19.29 -2.21 -15.20
C ALA A 90 -18.37 -3.15 -14.40
N TYR A 91 -17.12 -3.32 -14.85
CA TYR A 91 -16.14 -4.15 -14.15
C TYR A 91 -15.70 -3.52 -12.83
N ILE A 92 -15.39 -2.23 -12.82
CA ILE A 92 -15.08 -1.48 -11.60
C ILE A 92 -16.20 -1.66 -10.55
N ASN A 93 -17.46 -1.44 -10.94
CA ASN A 93 -18.59 -1.60 -10.03
C ASN A 93 -18.79 -3.05 -9.57
N LYS A 94 -18.48 -4.03 -10.43
CA LYS A 94 -18.49 -5.45 -10.06
C LYS A 94 -17.48 -5.75 -8.97
N LEU A 95 -16.22 -5.30 -9.11
CA LEU A 95 -15.17 -5.50 -8.10
C LEU A 95 -15.52 -4.82 -6.77
N LYS A 96 -16.00 -3.57 -6.82
CA LYS A 96 -16.43 -2.82 -5.62
C LYS A 96 -17.54 -3.54 -4.87
N ARG A 97 -18.58 -4.00 -5.59
CA ARG A 97 -19.70 -4.73 -4.99
C ARG A 97 -19.23 -6.04 -4.39
N LEU A 98 -18.39 -6.79 -5.12
CA LEU A 98 -17.89 -8.06 -4.64
C LEU A 98 -17.05 -7.92 -3.36
N ALA A 99 -16.17 -6.91 -3.30
CA ALA A 99 -15.40 -6.61 -2.10
C ALA A 99 -16.32 -6.26 -0.93
N PHE A 100 -17.33 -5.40 -1.14
CA PHE A 100 -18.31 -5.03 -0.12
C PHE A 100 -19.11 -6.24 0.39
N GLU A 101 -19.60 -7.11 -0.51
CA GLU A 101 -20.35 -8.33 -0.16
C GLU A 101 -19.49 -9.33 0.64
N ASN A 102 -18.17 -9.30 0.47
CA ASN A 102 -17.21 -10.12 1.23
C ASN A 102 -16.62 -9.42 2.46
N GLY A 103 -17.07 -8.21 2.80
CA GLY A 103 -16.61 -7.45 3.97
C GLY A 103 -15.17 -6.93 3.85
N LEU A 104 -14.67 -6.73 2.64
CA LEU A 104 -13.29 -6.36 2.35
C LEU A 104 -13.16 -4.90 1.93
N GLY A 105 -12.07 -4.24 2.36
CA GLY A 105 -11.61 -2.99 1.77
C GLY A 105 -10.77 -3.22 0.51
N LEU A 106 -11.01 -2.46 -0.57
CA LEU A 106 -10.02 -2.32 -1.63
C LEU A 106 -9.00 -1.27 -1.15
N MET A 107 -7.76 -1.68 -0.85
CA MET A 107 -6.86 -0.85 -0.04
C MET A 107 -5.73 -0.20 -0.83
N MET A 108 -5.29 -0.79 -1.91
CA MET A 108 -4.21 -0.28 -2.76
C MET A 108 -4.37 -0.77 -4.20
N LEU A 109 -3.99 0.07 -5.16
CA LEU A 109 -3.78 -0.30 -6.55
C LEU A 109 -2.28 -0.29 -6.84
N SER A 110 -1.69 -1.46 -7.09
CA SER A 110 -0.27 -1.58 -7.42
C SER A 110 -0.05 -1.40 -8.91
N ILE A 111 0.74 -0.40 -9.26
CA ILE A 111 1.02 -0.05 -10.65
C ILE A 111 2.51 -0.22 -10.97
N HIS A 112 2.83 -0.29 -12.25
CA HIS A 112 4.20 -0.33 -12.74
C HIS A 112 4.43 0.82 -13.71
N GLN A 113 5.35 1.68 -13.38
CA GLN A 113 5.82 2.79 -14.20
C GLN A 113 7.32 2.98 -13.98
N ASP A 114 7.94 3.74 -14.86
CA ASP A 114 9.36 4.05 -14.79
C ASP A 114 9.57 5.53 -15.08
N PHE A 115 10.11 6.27 -14.10
CA PHE A 115 10.41 7.70 -14.22
C PHE A 115 11.88 7.95 -14.56
N VAL A 116 12.72 6.90 -14.60
CA VAL A 116 14.15 7.00 -14.84
C VAL A 116 14.45 6.88 -16.33
N SER A 117 14.32 7.98 -17.04
CA SER A 117 14.67 8.06 -18.46
C SER A 117 15.18 9.48 -18.81
N PRO A 118 16.24 9.62 -19.62
CA PRO A 118 16.65 10.90 -20.16
C PRO A 118 15.63 11.47 -21.16
N ASP A 119 14.82 10.61 -21.78
CA ASP A 119 13.78 11.03 -22.71
C ASP A 119 12.55 11.55 -21.97
N LYS A 120 12.27 12.85 -22.17
CA LYS A 120 11.09 13.50 -21.58
C LYS A 120 9.78 12.89 -22.04
N ALA A 121 9.70 12.38 -23.27
CA ALA A 121 8.48 11.78 -23.78
C ALA A 121 8.20 10.45 -23.10
N GLU A 122 9.22 9.66 -22.79
CA GLU A 122 9.05 8.42 -22.00
C GLU A 122 8.62 8.73 -20.56
N ARG A 123 9.20 9.73 -19.92
CA ARG A 123 8.75 10.15 -18.58
C ARG A 123 7.31 10.66 -18.61
N GLN A 124 6.92 11.42 -19.65
CA GLN A 124 5.54 11.88 -19.77
C GLN A 124 4.55 10.72 -19.89
N LYS A 125 4.87 9.66 -20.65
CA LYS A 125 4.04 8.44 -20.70
C LYS A 125 3.87 7.80 -19.32
N ALA A 126 4.94 7.76 -18.53
CA ALA A 126 4.88 7.22 -17.17
C ALA A 126 4.03 8.11 -16.25
N ILE A 127 4.12 9.44 -16.38
CA ILE A 127 3.26 10.40 -15.66
C ILE A 127 1.80 10.21 -16.06
N ASP A 128 1.50 10.19 -17.36
CA ASP A 128 0.13 10.04 -17.88
C ASP A 128 -0.49 8.72 -17.42
N HIS A 129 0.28 7.63 -17.44
CA HIS A 129 -0.14 6.34 -16.92
C HIS A 129 -0.43 6.40 -15.42
N THR A 130 0.43 7.06 -14.66
CA THR A 130 0.25 7.21 -13.20
C THR A 130 -1.00 8.02 -12.89
N ILE A 131 -1.21 9.14 -13.58
CA ILE A 131 -2.42 9.97 -13.45
C ILE A 131 -3.68 9.15 -13.78
N HIS A 132 -3.66 8.38 -14.87
CA HIS A 132 -4.75 7.47 -15.20
C HIS A 132 -5.04 6.47 -14.07
N CYS A 133 -4.00 5.87 -13.49
CA CYS A 133 -4.15 4.93 -12.38
C CYS A 133 -4.64 5.59 -11.09
N ILE A 134 -4.28 6.85 -10.80
CA ILE A 134 -4.84 7.62 -9.70
C ILE A 134 -6.35 7.77 -9.87
N GLN A 135 -6.81 8.17 -11.07
CA GLN A 135 -8.23 8.30 -11.39
C GLN A 135 -8.97 6.95 -11.31
N LEU A 136 -8.32 5.87 -11.76
CA LEU A 136 -8.86 4.52 -11.66
C LEU A 136 -9.01 4.07 -10.19
N ALA A 137 -7.99 4.33 -9.36
CA ALA A 137 -8.04 4.06 -7.93
C ALA A 137 -9.21 4.81 -7.27
N ALA A 138 -9.39 6.10 -7.56
CA ALA A 138 -10.51 6.89 -7.08
C ALA A 138 -11.87 6.29 -7.49
N LYS A 139 -12.04 5.86 -8.75
CA LYS A 139 -13.25 5.18 -9.24
C LYS A 139 -13.51 3.86 -8.52
N LEU A 140 -12.46 3.09 -8.21
CA LEU A 140 -12.53 1.86 -7.43
C LEU A 140 -12.81 2.12 -5.94
N GLY A 141 -12.67 3.36 -5.47
CA GLY A 141 -12.71 3.70 -4.04
C GLY A 141 -11.46 3.25 -3.28
N ILE A 142 -10.36 3.07 -3.99
CA ILE A 142 -9.05 2.70 -3.44
C ILE A 142 -8.32 3.97 -2.98
N PRO A 143 -7.89 4.05 -1.70
CA PRO A 143 -7.31 5.27 -1.14
C PRO A 143 -5.83 5.46 -1.45
N SER A 144 -5.15 4.47 -2.02
CA SER A 144 -3.70 4.53 -2.27
C SER A 144 -3.29 3.78 -3.52
N ILE A 145 -2.19 4.23 -4.14
CA ILE A 145 -1.50 3.48 -5.19
C ILE A 145 -0.05 3.23 -4.77
N ARG A 146 0.52 2.12 -5.21
CA ARG A 146 1.95 1.86 -5.10
C ARG A 146 2.68 2.45 -6.28
N LEU A 147 3.77 3.17 -6.02
CA LEU A 147 4.68 3.71 -7.02
C LEU A 147 6.07 3.08 -6.93
N ASN A 148 6.67 2.79 -8.07
CA ASN A 148 8.11 2.53 -8.19
C ASN A 148 8.83 3.82 -8.61
N SER A 149 10.14 3.93 -8.33
CA SER A 149 10.95 5.02 -8.90
C SER A 149 11.23 4.81 -10.39
N GLY A 150 11.29 3.56 -10.80
CA GLY A 150 11.90 3.16 -12.05
C GLY A 150 13.39 2.86 -11.89
N ARG A 151 14.03 2.43 -12.96
CA ARG A 151 15.41 1.98 -13.01
C ARG A 151 16.09 2.41 -14.32
N TRP A 152 17.42 2.32 -14.38
CA TRP A 152 18.19 2.71 -15.56
C TRP A 152 17.91 1.85 -16.81
N GLY A 153 17.55 0.58 -16.63
CA GLY A 153 17.35 -0.36 -17.74
C GLY A 153 18.65 -0.77 -18.44
N THR A 154 19.80 -0.54 -17.80
CA THR A 154 21.13 -0.90 -18.34
C THR A 154 21.41 -2.40 -18.24
N ILE A 155 20.64 -3.11 -17.42
CA ILE A 155 20.61 -4.59 -17.37
C ILE A 155 19.24 -5.04 -17.92
N PRO A 156 19.16 -5.51 -19.19
CA PRO A 156 17.87 -5.84 -19.82
C PRO A 156 17.19 -7.06 -19.22
N SER A 157 17.97 -8.08 -18.83
CA SER A 157 17.46 -9.32 -18.26
C SER A 157 17.07 -9.10 -16.80
N PHE A 158 15.84 -9.51 -16.43
CA PHE A 158 15.42 -9.45 -15.04
C PHE A 158 16.17 -10.45 -14.15
N ASP A 159 16.53 -11.62 -14.69
CA ASP A 159 17.33 -12.61 -13.97
C ASP A 159 18.72 -12.04 -13.63
N GLU A 160 19.41 -11.44 -14.62
CA GLU A 160 20.69 -10.77 -14.39
C GLU A 160 20.55 -9.59 -13.39
N LEU A 161 19.47 -8.85 -13.44
CA LEU A 161 19.18 -7.78 -12.48
C LEU A 161 19.05 -8.34 -11.06
N MET A 162 18.42 -9.51 -10.89
CA MET A 162 18.30 -10.16 -9.58
C MET A 162 19.63 -10.70 -9.05
N GLU A 163 20.53 -11.16 -9.93
CA GLU A 163 21.90 -11.56 -9.54
C GLU A 163 22.67 -10.39 -8.88
N VAL A 164 22.47 -9.17 -9.36
CA VAL A 164 23.05 -7.95 -8.78
C VAL A 164 22.09 -7.25 -7.79
N LYS A 165 21.05 -7.94 -7.33
CA LYS A 165 20.09 -7.45 -6.32
C LYS A 165 19.46 -6.10 -6.69
N GLY A 166 19.06 -5.95 -7.95
CA GLY A 166 18.40 -4.77 -8.44
C GLY A 166 19.28 -3.53 -8.63
N GLN A 167 20.59 -3.67 -8.47
CA GLN A 167 21.55 -2.58 -8.63
C GLN A 167 22.14 -2.59 -10.05
N GLU A 168 21.91 -1.53 -10.79
CA GLU A 168 22.44 -1.36 -12.13
C GLU A 168 23.20 -0.03 -12.28
N PRO A 169 24.22 0.04 -13.14
CA PRO A 169 24.96 1.27 -13.34
C PRO A 169 24.09 2.33 -14.02
N PRO A 170 24.36 3.62 -13.78
CA PRO A 170 23.75 4.69 -14.54
C PRO A 170 23.94 4.53 -16.05
N LEU A 171 22.97 5.03 -16.81
CA LEU A 171 23.10 5.14 -18.26
C LEU A 171 24.26 6.06 -18.63
N GLU A 172 25.04 5.70 -19.67
CA GLU A 172 26.18 6.48 -20.10
C GLU A 172 25.81 7.95 -20.37
N GLY A 173 26.60 8.86 -19.84
CA GLY A 173 26.39 10.31 -19.93
C GLY A 173 25.46 10.91 -18.89
N TYR A 174 24.92 10.11 -17.96
CA TYR A 174 24.05 10.57 -16.88
C TYR A 174 24.54 10.13 -15.51
N THR A 175 24.03 10.78 -14.47
CA THR A 175 24.37 10.52 -13.07
C THR A 175 23.14 10.12 -12.28
N GLU A 176 23.33 9.55 -11.09
CA GLU A 176 22.21 9.28 -10.17
C GLU A 176 21.40 10.55 -9.86
N ASP A 177 22.05 11.72 -9.71
CA ASP A 177 21.36 12.99 -9.47
C ASP A 177 20.36 13.32 -10.58
N ASN A 178 20.70 13.02 -11.84
CA ASN A 178 19.74 13.19 -12.94
C ASN A 178 18.51 12.33 -12.76
N ALA A 179 18.70 11.04 -12.42
CA ALA A 179 17.60 10.10 -12.22
C ALA A 179 16.73 10.48 -11.02
N PHE A 180 17.33 10.90 -9.91
CA PHE A 180 16.59 11.40 -8.75
C PHE A 180 15.76 12.62 -9.11
N GLN A 181 16.32 13.58 -9.84
CA GLN A 181 15.58 14.77 -10.26
C GLN A 181 14.42 14.42 -11.19
N TRP A 182 14.63 13.55 -12.17
CA TRP A 182 13.54 13.11 -13.06
C TRP A 182 12.41 12.41 -12.29
N CYS A 183 12.76 11.57 -11.32
CA CYS A 183 11.78 10.88 -10.49
C CYS A 183 11.00 11.86 -9.60
N ILE A 184 11.69 12.80 -8.94
CA ILE A 184 11.07 13.83 -8.10
C ILE A 184 10.13 14.71 -8.91
N ASP A 185 10.57 15.21 -10.07
CA ASP A 185 9.75 16.05 -10.94
C ASP A 185 8.50 15.32 -11.41
N SER A 186 8.66 14.07 -11.87
CA SER A 186 7.55 13.25 -12.38
C SER A 186 6.52 12.90 -11.29
N ILE A 187 6.97 12.51 -10.10
CA ILE A 187 6.06 12.25 -8.98
C ILE A 187 5.40 13.56 -8.52
N GLY A 188 6.14 14.70 -8.54
CA GLY A 188 5.60 16.02 -8.22
C GLY A 188 4.40 16.38 -9.12
N GLU A 189 4.46 16.10 -10.42
CA GLU A 189 3.33 16.28 -11.34
C GLU A 189 2.16 15.35 -10.99
N CYS A 190 2.42 14.09 -10.66
CA CYS A 190 1.39 13.13 -10.27
C CYS A 190 0.69 13.51 -8.96
N LEU A 191 1.41 14.15 -8.01
CA LEU A 191 0.84 14.57 -6.72
C LEU A 191 -0.29 15.59 -6.86
N VAL A 192 -0.31 16.40 -7.91
CA VAL A 192 -1.41 17.34 -8.18
C VAL A 192 -2.72 16.59 -8.40
N GLU A 193 -2.66 15.51 -9.17
CA GLU A 193 -3.83 14.66 -9.41
C GLU A 193 -4.18 13.82 -8.18
N ALA A 194 -3.19 13.32 -7.46
CA ALA A 194 -3.37 12.56 -6.24
C ALA A 194 -4.13 13.37 -5.17
N GLU A 195 -3.77 14.64 -5.00
CA GLU A 195 -4.48 15.56 -4.10
C GLU A 195 -5.93 15.80 -4.56
N ARG A 196 -6.13 15.98 -5.86
CA ARG A 196 -7.47 16.22 -6.43
C ARG A 196 -8.40 15.03 -6.21
N GLU A 197 -7.90 13.83 -6.37
CA GLU A 197 -8.67 12.59 -6.28
C GLU A 197 -8.69 11.99 -4.85
N GLY A 198 -7.86 12.49 -3.93
CA GLY A 198 -7.76 11.98 -2.57
C GLY A 198 -7.08 10.60 -2.49
N VAL A 199 -6.04 10.37 -3.29
CA VAL A 199 -5.30 9.10 -3.39
C VAL A 199 -3.86 9.29 -2.94
N VAL A 200 -3.41 8.50 -1.98
CA VAL A 200 -2.03 8.52 -1.48
C VAL A 200 -1.10 7.82 -2.48
N LEU A 201 0.03 8.46 -2.80
CA LEU A 201 1.10 7.87 -3.59
C LEU A 201 2.12 7.20 -2.67
N GLY A 202 2.09 5.87 -2.58
CA GLY A 202 3.00 5.07 -1.77
C GLY A 202 4.26 4.69 -2.55
N LEU A 203 5.35 5.44 -2.38
CA LEU A 203 6.65 5.10 -2.99
C LEU A 203 7.25 3.87 -2.32
N GLU A 204 7.56 2.86 -3.11
CA GLU A 204 8.06 1.57 -2.63
C GLU A 204 9.59 1.51 -2.60
N ASN A 205 10.15 0.82 -1.61
CA ASN A 205 11.53 0.31 -1.69
C ASN A 205 11.55 -0.87 -2.67
N HIS A 206 11.91 -0.57 -3.92
CA HIS A 206 11.92 -1.49 -5.04
C HIS A 206 13.21 -1.34 -5.86
N TRP A 207 13.40 -2.19 -6.84
CA TRP A 207 14.56 -2.14 -7.73
C TRP A 207 14.72 -0.77 -8.40
N GLY A 208 15.96 -0.32 -8.58
CA GLY A 208 16.30 1.00 -9.10
C GLY A 208 16.70 1.99 -7.99
N LEU A 209 16.29 3.25 -8.08
CA LEU A 209 16.72 4.31 -7.15
C LEU A 209 16.31 4.06 -5.70
N THR A 210 15.21 3.34 -5.50
CA THR A 210 14.64 3.07 -4.17
C THR A 210 15.06 1.73 -3.57
N THR A 211 16.01 1.02 -4.19
CA THR A 211 16.65 -0.18 -3.62
C THR A 211 17.34 0.13 -2.28
N ARG A 212 17.91 1.33 -2.15
CA ARG A 212 18.58 1.80 -0.94
C ARG A 212 17.66 2.74 -0.14
N VAL A 213 17.73 2.64 1.18
CA VAL A 213 16.95 3.49 2.10
C VAL A 213 17.23 4.98 1.89
N ASP A 214 18.50 5.36 1.70
CA ASP A 214 18.89 6.76 1.47
C ASP A 214 18.29 7.31 0.17
N GLY A 215 18.27 6.52 -0.90
CA GLY A 215 17.65 6.90 -2.17
C GLY A 215 16.13 7.07 -2.05
N LEU A 216 15.44 6.10 -1.41
CA LEU A 216 14.01 6.20 -1.13
C LEU A 216 13.68 7.45 -0.31
N LEU A 217 14.42 7.66 0.79
CA LEU A 217 14.19 8.81 1.67
C LEU A 217 14.55 10.14 1.02
N ALA A 218 15.48 10.19 0.06
CA ALA A 218 15.79 11.40 -0.70
C ALA A 218 14.57 11.86 -1.52
N ILE A 219 13.95 10.94 -2.27
CA ILE A 219 12.74 11.21 -3.05
C ILE A 219 11.58 11.58 -2.12
N TYR A 220 11.32 10.74 -1.10
CA TYR A 220 10.23 10.97 -0.16
C TYR A 220 10.33 12.35 0.51
N LYS A 221 11.48 12.72 1.06
CA LYS A 221 11.68 13.99 1.75
C LYS A 221 11.54 15.20 0.84
N ALA A 222 11.97 15.10 -0.42
CA ALA A 222 11.79 16.15 -1.40
C ALA A 222 10.31 16.46 -1.69
N LEU A 223 9.43 15.46 -1.53
CA LEU A 223 8.00 15.51 -1.86
C LEU A 223 7.07 15.50 -0.64
N SER A 224 7.60 15.27 0.57
CA SER A 224 6.83 15.16 1.81
C SER A 224 6.12 16.44 2.28
N GLY A 225 6.26 17.53 1.54
CA GLY A 225 5.43 18.74 1.69
C GLY A 225 3.97 18.50 1.29
N SER A 226 3.70 17.50 0.46
CA SER A 226 2.33 17.05 0.14
C SER A 226 1.88 15.97 1.11
N PRO A 227 0.69 16.09 1.72
CA PRO A 227 0.12 15.03 2.58
C PRO A 227 -0.28 13.77 1.79
N TRP A 228 -0.27 13.84 0.47
CA TRP A 228 -0.58 12.72 -0.43
C TRP A 228 0.65 11.90 -0.82
N MET A 229 1.85 12.32 -0.38
CA MET A 229 3.07 11.52 -0.51
C MET A 229 3.18 10.57 0.66
N GLY A 230 3.14 9.27 0.39
CA GLY A 230 3.30 8.18 1.35
C GLY A 230 4.49 7.28 1.01
N LEU A 231 4.72 6.29 1.85
CA LEU A 231 5.73 5.27 1.64
C LEU A 231 5.08 3.88 1.72
N ASN A 232 5.32 3.04 0.72
CA ASN A 232 5.02 1.62 0.76
C ASN A 232 6.28 0.86 1.15
N LEU A 233 6.26 0.27 2.35
CA LEU A 233 7.38 -0.51 2.87
C LEU A 233 7.22 -1.97 2.47
N ASP A 234 8.03 -2.43 1.52
CA ASP A 234 8.12 -3.84 1.16
C ASP A 234 9.18 -4.55 2.01
N THR A 235 8.80 -5.61 2.70
CA THR A 235 9.68 -6.32 3.64
C THR A 235 10.73 -7.20 2.96
N GLY A 236 10.56 -7.52 1.69
CA GLY A 236 11.40 -8.46 0.94
C GLY A 236 12.35 -7.83 -0.08
N ASN A 237 12.24 -6.53 -0.35
CA ASN A 237 13.03 -5.85 -1.39
C ASN A 237 14.33 -5.21 -0.87
N PHE A 238 14.80 -5.59 0.31
CA PHE A 238 16.02 -5.05 0.88
C PHE A 238 17.27 -5.81 0.46
N VAL A 239 18.35 -5.08 0.28
CA VAL A 239 19.70 -5.64 0.13
C VAL A 239 20.38 -5.65 1.51
N GLY A 240 20.81 -6.84 1.95
CA GLY A 240 21.43 -7.02 3.26
C GLY A 240 20.43 -7.25 4.40
N ASP A 241 20.74 -6.75 5.62
CA ASP A 241 19.86 -6.89 6.78
C ASP A 241 18.57 -6.06 6.59
N PRO A 242 17.39 -6.70 6.51
CA PRO A 242 16.15 -5.96 6.29
C PRO A 242 15.71 -5.17 7.53
N TYR A 243 16.00 -5.65 8.74
CA TYR A 243 15.41 -5.12 9.96
C TYR A 243 15.88 -3.71 10.29
N SER A 244 17.18 -3.44 10.14
CA SER A 244 17.74 -2.10 10.33
C SER A 244 17.22 -1.10 9.29
N GLN A 245 16.89 -1.58 8.10
CA GLN A 245 16.31 -0.78 7.03
C GLN A 245 14.81 -0.56 7.26
N ILE A 246 14.08 -1.57 7.72
CA ILE A 246 12.68 -1.46 8.15
C ILE A 246 12.57 -0.44 9.30
N GLU A 247 13.46 -0.48 10.31
CA GLU A 247 13.47 0.51 11.41
C GLU A 247 13.59 1.94 10.91
N GLN A 248 14.38 2.19 9.86
CA GLN A 248 14.55 3.53 9.29
C GLN A 248 13.32 3.99 8.48
N LEU A 249 12.61 3.08 7.81
CA LEU A 249 11.47 3.40 6.94
C LEU A 249 10.13 3.37 7.67
N ALA A 250 9.99 2.57 8.72
CA ALA A 250 8.73 2.38 9.45
C ALA A 250 8.03 3.68 9.90
N PRO A 251 8.75 4.75 10.36
CA PRO A 251 8.10 6.01 10.73
C PRO A 251 7.38 6.73 9.59
N TYR A 252 7.68 6.38 8.35
CA TYR A 252 7.13 7.00 7.15
C TYR A 252 6.13 6.10 6.41
N ALA A 253 6.01 4.84 6.83
CA ALA A 253 5.20 3.84 6.16
C ALA A 253 3.70 4.16 6.24
N SER A 254 3.05 4.26 5.10
CA SER A 254 1.59 4.37 4.97
C SER A 254 0.93 3.00 4.82
N ILE A 255 1.63 2.08 4.15
CA ILE A 255 1.25 0.68 3.94
C ILE A 255 2.51 -0.18 3.97
N VAL A 256 2.37 -1.45 4.30
CA VAL A 256 3.45 -2.44 4.31
C VAL A 256 3.09 -3.60 3.39
N GLN A 257 3.98 -3.97 2.47
CA GLN A 257 3.89 -5.24 1.75
C GLN A 257 4.73 -6.29 2.47
N ALA A 258 4.08 -7.38 2.85
CA ALA A 258 4.66 -8.47 3.63
C ALA A 258 4.90 -9.69 2.73
N LYS A 259 6.16 -9.94 2.37
CA LYS A 259 6.53 -11.05 1.48
C LYS A 259 6.67 -12.36 2.21
N THR A 260 6.19 -13.44 1.61
CA THR A 260 6.37 -14.82 2.06
C THR A 260 6.82 -15.71 0.90
N TYR A 261 7.55 -16.78 1.21
CA TYR A 261 8.25 -17.58 0.18
C TYR A 261 8.00 -19.08 0.33
N TYR A 262 6.77 -19.50 0.59
CA TYR A 262 6.44 -20.93 0.68
C TYR A 262 6.79 -21.67 -0.62
N GLY A 263 7.51 -22.77 -0.51
CA GLY A 263 8.04 -23.52 -1.66
C GLY A 263 9.30 -22.92 -2.28
N GLY A 264 9.90 -21.89 -1.62
CA GLY A 264 11.03 -21.13 -2.13
C GLY A 264 10.64 -20.07 -3.14
N GLY A 265 11.41 -18.99 -3.25
CA GLY A 265 11.23 -17.94 -4.24
C GLY A 265 11.83 -18.28 -5.60
N GLU A 266 11.53 -17.48 -6.63
CA GLU A 266 12.08 -17.67 -7.97
C GLU A 266 13.57 -17.31 -8.00
N TRP A 267 13.95 -16.18 -7.44
CA TRP A 267 15.34 -15.70 -7.45
C TRP A 267 16.01 -15.82 -6.08
N TYR A 268 15.26 -15.64 -5.01
CA TYR A 268 15.74 -15.72 -3.63
C TYR A 268 14.62 -16.12 -2.69
N THR A 269 15.00 -16.56 -1.50
CA THR A 269 14.08 -16.87 -0.41
C THR A 269 14.56 -16.15 0.83
N LEU A 270 13.68 -15.42 1.48
CA LEU A 270 13.93 -14.77 2.76
C LEU A 270 13.13 -15.44 3.86
N ASP A 271 13.79 -15.70 4.98
CA ASP A 271 13.13 -16.10 6.22
C ASP A 271 12.95 -14.85 7.09
N LEU A 272 11.77 -14.22 6.97
CA LEU A 272 11.46 -12.96 7.62
C LEU A 272 10.81 -13.20 8.99
N ASP A 273 11.44 -12.69 10.04
CA ASP A 273 10.92 -12.68 11.42
C ASP A 273 9.80 -11.65 11.55
N TYR A 274 8.56 -12.04 11.23
CA TYR A 274 7.39 -11.17 11.30
C TYR A 274 7.05 -10.67 12.71
N PRO A 275 7.21 -11.43 13.81
CA PRO A 275 7.14 -10.90 15.18
C PRO A 275 8.09 -9.72 15.43
N ARG A 276 9.32 -9.80 14.93
CA ARG A 276 10.28 -8.69 14.99
C ARG A 276 9.84 -7.49 14.15
N ILE A 277 9.37 -7.73 12.92
CA ILE A 277 8.86 -6.67 12.03
C ILE A 277 7.64 -5.99 12.67
N ALA A 278 6.70 -6.74 13.21
CA ALA A 278 5.53 -6.20 13.90
C ALA A 278 5.94 -5.29 15.07
N THR A 279 6.93 -5.71 15.88
CA THR A 279 7.47 -4.91 16.98
C THR A 279 8.08 -3.58 16.49
N ILE A 280 8.78 -3.59 15.36
CA ILE A 280 9.36 -2.38 14.76
C ILE A 280 8.25 -1.42 14.31
N LEU A 281 7.26 -1.94 13.60
CA LEU A 281 6.12 -1.16 13.08
C LEU A 281 5.27 -0.59 14.22
N GLU A 282 5.02 -1.36 15.28
CA GLU A 282 4.30 -0.90 16.47
C GLU A 282 5.04 0.25 17.16
N LYS A 283 6.36 0.14 17.39
CA LYS A 283 7.20 1.20 17.94
C LYS A 283 7.18 2.48 17.08
N ALA A 284 7.09 2.33 15.77
CA ALA A 284 6.96 3.46 14.85
C ALA A 284 5.55 4.06 14.80
N GLY A 285 4.56 3.44 15.46
CA GLY A 285 3.17 3.90 15.48
C GLY A 285 2.42 3.62 14.18
N PHE A 286 2.86 2.63 13.39
CA PHE A 286 2.18 2.22 12.16
C PHE A 286 0.74 1.78 12.41
N LYS A 287 -0.19 2.23 11.56
CA LYS A 287 -1.65 1.95 11.66
C LYS A 287 -2.28 1.53 10.34
N GLY A 288 -1.46 1.38 9.31
CA GLY A 288 -1.89 1.04 7.96
C GLY A 288 -2.28 -0.43 7.79
N PHE A 289 -2.46 -0.82 6.55
CA PHE A 289 -2.61 -2.22 6.16
C PHE A 289 -1.25 -2.90 6.02
N VAL A 290 -1.21 -4.19 6.38
CA VAL A 290 -0.15 -5.11 6.02
C VAL A 290 -0.68 -5.97 4.88
N SER A 291 -0.19 -5.74 3.66
CA SER A 291 -0.59 -6.46 2.45
C SER A 291 0.30 -7.69 2.24
N LEU A 292 -0.27 -8.88 2.29
CA LEU A 292 0.45 -10.09 1.96
C LEU A 292 0.84 -10.11 0.47
N GLU A 293 2.12 -10.26 0.19
CA GLU A 293 2.66 -10.66 -1.12
C GLU A 293 3.35 -12.02 -1.01
N MET A 294 2.63 -13.10 -1.35
CA MET A 294 3.22 -14.43 -1.41
C MET A 294 3.98 -14.58 -2.74
N GLU A 295 5.29 -14.75 -2.67
CA GLU A 295 6.19 -14.89 -3.83
C GLU A 295 6.80 -16.30 -3.96
N GLY A 296 6.36 -17.24 -3.14
CA GLY A 296 6.84 -18.61 -3.18
C GLY A 296 6.27 -19.41 -4.35
N LYS A 297 6.92 -20.53 -4.67
CA LYS A 297 6.53 -21.45 -5.74
C LYS A 297 5.42 -22.42 -5.36
N GLU A 298 5.07 -22.51 -4.08
CA GLU A 298 3.95 -23.34 -3.62
C GLU A 298 2.63 -22.80 -4.19
N ASP A 299 1.68 -23.71 -4.41
CA ASP A 299 0.35 -23.35 -4.90
C ASP A 299 -0.30 -22.29 -3.99
N PRO A 300 -0.75 -21.15 -4.54
CA PRO A 300 -1.32 -20.06 -3.75
C PRO A 300 -2.54 -20.45 -2.93
N GLU A 301 -3.33 -21.43 -3.37
CA GLU A 301 -4.48 -21.91 -2.59
C GLU A 301 -4.07 -22.58 -1.26
N THR A 302 -2.81 -23.03 -1.15
CA THR A 302 -2.23 -23.59 0.09
C THR A 302 -1.26 -22.61 0.77
N ALA A 303 -0.48 -21.84 0.03
CA ALA A 303 0.54 -20.94 0.55
C ALA A 303 -0.06 -19.66 1.17
N VAL A 304 -1.09 -19.08 0.55
CA VAL A 304 -1.73 -17.85 1.05
C VAL A 304 -2.38 -18.04 2.42
N PRO A 305 -3.15 -19.13 2.70
CA PRO A 305 -3.65 -19.39 4.05
C PRO A 305 -2.53 -19.52 5.10
N LYS A 306 -1.44 -20.25 4.80
CA LYS A 306 -0.28 -20.38 5.70
C LYS A 306 0.37 -19.01 5.98
N SER A 307 0.52 -18.20 4.95
CA SER A 307 1.07 -16.84 5.04
C SER A 307 0.20 -15.94 5.92
N LEU A 308 -1.12 -16.03 5.74
CA LEU A 308 -2.07 -15.28 6.58
C LEU A 308 -1.93 -15.66 8.06
N GLU A 309 -1.79 -16.95 8.37
CA GLU A 309 -1.59 -17.43 9.74
C GLU A 309 -0.33 -16.82 10.37
N VAL A 310 0.81 -16.80 9.63
CA VAL A 310 2.06 -16.17 10.09
C VAL A 310 1.84 -14.69 10.40
N LEU A 311 1.18 -13.96 9.50
CA LEU A 311 0.94 -12.52 9.71
C LEU A 311 -0.06 -12.27 10.85
N ARG A 312 -1.14 -13.05 10.96
CA ARG A 312 -2.10 -12.94 12.07
C ARG A 312 -1.43 -13.16 13.42
N ASN A 313 -0.53 -14.15 13.52
CA ASN A 313 0.20 -14.44 14.75
C ASN A 313 1.19 -13.32 15.13
N ALA A 314 1.75 -12.63 14.14
CA ALA A 314 2.71 -11.55 14.37
C ALA A 314 2.05 -10.20 14.70
N PHE A 315 0.90 -9.90 14.08
CA PHE A 315 0.23 -8.59 14.14
C PHE A 315 -1.08 -8.60 14.96
N SER A 316 -1.32 -9.64 15.76
CA SER A 316 -2.51 -9.77 16.62
C SER A 316 -2.39 -9.03 17.97
#